data_260270d5c04491e15265093009b8c6b9
#
_entry.id   260270d5c04491e15265093009b8c6b9
#
_cell.length_a   1.000
_cell.length_b   1.000
_cell.length_c   1.000
_cell.angle_alpha   90.00
_cell.angle_beta   90.00
_cell.angle_gamma   90.00
#
_symmetry.space_group_name_H-M   'P 1'
#
loop_
_entity.id
_entity.type
_entity.pdbx_description
1 polymer ?
#
loop_
_entity_poly.entity_id
_entity_poly.type
_entity_poly.pdbx_seq_one_letter_code
_entity_poly.pdbx_strand_id
1 'polypeptide(L)'
;AGLADGQEASVDPDMCMSCGIRVGACPTATPFRRVGHLSAGIELPDRSVSGLREEVAAAAARLSGDARVIVFGCSHDADSDRLADASTAVVRLPCVGMLPPPFIDLVVMRHQADGVLLSGCAGHDCYERLGDQWTEQRIANERDPNLRARVPRDRVAVTWNNPIRPGALRETLAQF
;
A
#
# COMPACT_ATOMS: atom_id res chain seq x y z
N ALA A 1 18.79 -0.68 16.03
CA ALA A 1 19.01 -0.89 17.46
C ALA A 1 17.72 -1.51 18.02
N GLY A 2 17.79 -2.73 18.59
CA GLY A 2 16.67 -3.35 19.28
C GLY A 2 16.45 -2.68 20.64
N LEU A 3 15.21 -2.76 21.13
CA LEU A 3 14.89 -2.37 22.50
C LEU A 3 15.51 -3.39 23.48
N ALA A 4 15.97 -2.94 24.63
CA ALA A 4 16.40 -3.84 25.70
C ALA A 4 15.18 -4.60 26.27
N ASP A 5 15.42 -5.78 26.86
CA ASP A 5 14.35 -6.57 27.47
C ASP A 5 13.53 -5.74 28.49
N GLY A 6 12.22 -5.78 28.31
CA GLY A 6 11.28 -5.04 29.16
C GLY A 6 11.01 -3.58 28.73
N GLN A 7 11.60 -3.11 27.63
CA GLN A 7 11.28 -1.81 27.05
C GLN A 7 10.17 -1.92 26.02
N GLU A 8 9.13 -1.11 26.16
CA GLU A 8 8.09 -0.94 25.12
C GLU A 8 8.39 0.29 24.25
N ALA A 9 8.12 0.14 22.96
CA ALA A 9 8.18 1.27 22.06
C ALA A 9 7.00 2.22 22.37
N SER A 10 7.30 3.45 22.69
CA SER A 10 6.32 4.49 22.92
C SER A 10 6.28 5.46 21.73
N VAL A 11 5.09 5.89 21.38
CA VAL A 11 4.87 6.88 20.33
C VAL A 11 4.45 8.18 20.99
N ASP A 12 5.22 9.22 20.74
CA ASP A 12 4.83 10.57 21.11
C ASP A 12 3.69 11.04 20.20
N PRO A 13 2.46 11.23 20.70
CA PRO A 13 1.32 11.63 19.90
C PRO A 13 1.50 13.01 19.26
N ASP A 14 2.23 13.91 19.91
CA ASP A 14 2.47 15.28 19.43
C ASP A 14 3.47 15.30 18.25
N MET A 15 4.30 14.27 18.16
CA MET A 15 5.28 14.08 17.08
C MET A 15 4.79 13.13 15.97
N CYS A 16 3.66 12.47 16.17
CA CYS A 16 3.16 11.46 15.26
C CYS A 16 2.29 12.07 14.15
N MET A 17 2.71 11.95 12.90
CA MET A 17 1.99 12.42 11.72
C MET A 17 0.84 11.49 11.27
N SER A 18 0.60 10.39 11.98
CA SER A 18 -0.45 9.41 11.67
C SER A 18 -0.43 8.85 10.23
N CYS A 19 0.73 8.86 9.58
CA CYS A 19 0.91 8.40 8.19
C CYS A 19 0.72 6.88 7.98
N GLY A 20 0.73 6.09 9.07
CA GLY A 20 0.57 4.65 8.99
C GLY A 20 1.77 3.85 8.48
N ILE A 21 2.91 4.46 8.14
CA ILE A 21 4.12 3.76 7.64
C ILE A 21 4.53 2.61 8.57
N ARG A 22 4.29 2.75 9.88
CA ARG A 22 4.54 1.70 10.88
C ARG A 22 3.74 0.42 10.63
N VAL A 23 2.51 0.55 10.12
CA VAL A 23 1.67 -0.60 9.74
C VAL A 23 2.36 -1.38 8.62
N GLY A 24 2.83 -0.67 7.60
CA GLY A 24 3.60 -1.28 6.51
C GLY A 24 4.92 -1.91 6.94
N ALA A 25 5.50 -1.46 8.05
CA ALA A 25 6.74 -2.01 8.63
C ALA A 25 6.51 -3.19 9.57
N CYS A 26 5.27 -3.44 10.01
CA CYS A 26 4.97 -4.49 10.98
C CYS A 26 4.87 -5.86 10.30
N PRO A 27 5.72 -6.84 10.67
CA PRO A 27 5.67 -8.18 10.05
C PRO A 27 4.36 -8.93 10.32
N THR A 28 3.64 -8.54 11.37
CA THR A 28 2.35 -9.13 11.73
C THR A 28 1.16 -8.44 11.09
N ALA A 29 1.33 -7.28 10.47
CA ALA A 29 0.32 -6.60 9.68
C ALA A 29 0.14 -7.33 8.34
N THR A 30 -0.74 -8.31 8.32
CA THR A 30 -0.97 -9.16 7.15
C THR A 30 -2.47 -9.40 6.92
N PRO A 31 -2.96 -9.33 5.67
CA PRO A 31 -4.36 -9.60 5.35
C PRO A 31 -4.73 -11.07 5.47
N PHE A 32 -3.76 -11.96 5.65
CA PHE A 32 -3.99 -13.41 5.78
C PHE A 32 -4.38 -13.84 7.19
N ARG A 33 -4.23 -12.96 8.18
CA ARG A 33 -4.60 -13.24 9.57
C ARG A 33 -6.12 -13.33 9.71
N ARG A 34 -6.60 -14.39 10.34
CA ARG A 34 -8.05 -14.65 10.54
C ARG A 34 -8.46 -14.73 12.00
N VAL A 35 -7.54 -14.60 12.93
CA VAL A 35 -7.83 -14.80 14.37
C VAL A 35 -8.18 -13.43 14.97
N GLY A 36 -9.47 -13.23 15.27
CA GLY A 36 -10.04 -11.95 15.70
C GLY A 36 -9.59 -11.43 17.07
N HIS A 37 -8.92 -12.27 17.88
CA HIS A 37 -8.47 -11.86 19.23
C HIS A 37 -6.99 -11.41 19.27
N LEU A 38 -6.25 -11.64 18.21
CA LEU A 38 -4.87 -11.19 18.14
C LEU A 38 -4.82 -9.85 17.44
N SER A 39 -4.43 -8.80 18.17
CA SER A 39 -4.19 -7.51 17.54
C SER A 39 -3.18 -7.69 16.40
N ALA A 40 -3.36 -6.95 15.33
CA ALA A 40 -2.47 -7.02 14.16
C ALA A 40 -1.10 -6.38 14.43
N GLY A 41 -0.79 -6.08 15.67
CA GLY A 41 0.38 -5.30 16.03
C GLY A 41 0.04 -3.81 15.98
N ILE A 42 0.71 -3.05 15.12
CA ILE A 42 0.48 -1.61 14.98
C ILE A 42 -0.65 -1.39 13.97
N GLU A 43 -1.74 -0.78 14.39
CA GLU A 43 -2.84 -0.36 13.52
C GLU A 43 -3.11 1.14 13.68
N LEU A 44 -3.66 1.76 12.64
CA LEU A 44 -4.25 3.10 12.77
C LEU A 44 -5.66 2.96 13.36
N PRO A 45 -6.09 3.88 14.26
CA PRO A 45 -7.41 3.83 14.87
C PRO A 45 -8.54 3.77 13.82
N ASP A 46 -8.42 4.58 12.77
CA ASP A 46 -9.46 4.73 11.74
C ASP A 46 -9.23 3.84 10.52
N ARG A 47 -8.16 3.03 10.50
CA ARG A 47 -7.81 2.20 9.36
C ARG A 47 -7.09 0.92 9.79
N SER A 48 -7.87 -0.05 10.21
CA SER A 48 -7.36 -1.35 10.58
C SER A 48 -6.93 -2.17 9.36
N VAL A 49 -6.05 -3.14 9.58
CA VAL A 49 -5.61 -4.09 8.54
C VAL A 49 -6.80 -4.94 8.04
N SER A 50 -7.73 -5.30 8.94
CA SER A 50 -8.95 -6.01 8.57
C SER A 50 -9.87 -5.17 7.72
N GLY A 51 -10.10 -3.91 8.09
CA GLY A 51 -10.91 -2.96 7.31
C GLY A 51 -10.32 -2.70 5.92
N LEU A 52 -8.99 -2.53 5.84
CA LEU A 52 -8.33 -2.40 4.54
C LEU A 52 -8.52 -3.66 3.67
N ARG A 53 -8.48 -4.85 4.27
CA ARG A 53 -8.73 -6.10 3.55
C ARG A 53 -10.17 -6.17 3.00
N GLU A 54 -11.15 -5.75 3.77
CA GLU A 54 -12.55 -5.71 3.35
C GLU A 54 -12.75 -4.69 2.22
N GLU A 55 -12.14 -3.53 2.32
CA GLU A 55 -12.14 -2.50 1.28
C GLU A 55 -11.52 -3.02 -0.03
N VAL A 56 -10.39 -3.68 0.03
CA VAL A 56 -9.73 -4.30 -1.12
C VAL A 56 -10.63 -5.37 -1.75
N ALA A 57 -11.26 -6.22 -0.94
CA ALA A 57 -12.18 -7.24 -1.44
C ALA A 57 -13.42 -6.62 -2.11
N ALA A 58 -13.99 -5.57 -1.53
CA ALA A 58 -15.10 -4.84 -2.10
C ALA A 58 -14.73 -4.10 -3.39
N ALA A 59 -13.52 -3.54 -3.46
CA ALA A 59 -12.98 -2.92 -4.66
C ALA A 59 -12.82 -3.96 -5.78
N ALA A 60 -12.20 -5.10 -5.48
CA ALA A 60 -11.99 -6.19 -6.42
C ALA A 60 -13.31 -6.76 -6.99
N ALA A 61 -14.33 -6.88 -6.15
CA ALA A 61 -15.65 -7.39 -6.56
C ALA A 61 -16.38 -6.52 -7.60
N ARG A 62 -15.98 -5.26 -7.74
CA ARG A 62 -16.54 -4.32 -8.72
C ARG A 62 -15.79 -4.32 -10.05
N LEU A 63 -14.61 -4.91 -10.08
CA LEU A 63 -13.77 -4.93 -11.28
C LEU A 63 -14.32 -5.90 -12.32
N SER A 64 -14.26 -5.50 -13.58
CA SER A 64 -14.63 -6.29 -14.74
C SER A 64 -13.64 -6.07 -15.89
N GLY A 65 -13.67 -6.94 -16.90
CA GLY A 65 -12.75 -6.88 -18.05
C GLY A 65 -11.54 -7.79 -17.91
N ASP A 66 -10.68 -7.74 -18.91
CA ASP A 66 -9.56 -8.69 -19.09
C ASP A 66 -8.27 -8.24 -18.37
N ALA A 67 -8.18 -6.98 -17.96
CA ALA A 67 -7.04 -6.41 -17.27
C ALA A 67 -7.53 -5.60 -16.04
N ARG A 68 -7.70 -6.28 -14.92
CA ARG A 68 -8.21 -5.68 -13.68
C ARG A 68 -7.06 -5.21 -12.80
N VAL A 69 -7.09 -3.95 -12.41
CA VAL A 69 -6.04 -3.33 -11.61
C VAL A 69 -6.60 -2.72 -10.32
N ILE A 70 -5.92 -2.98 -9.20
CA ILE A 70 -6.13 -2.22 -7.97
C ILE A 70 -4.99 -1.21 -7.82
N VAL A 71 -5.37 0.06 -7.73
CA VAL A 71 -4.46 1.17 -7.44
C VAL A 71 -4.52 1.49 -5.96
N PHE A 72 -3.39 1.38 -5.27
CA PHE A 72 -3.24 1.93 -3.93
C PHE A 72 -2.67 3.34 -4.03
N GLY A 73 -3.51 4.34 -3.80
CA GLY A 73 -3.17 5.75 -3.94
C GLY A 73 -2.90 6.42 -2.59
N CYS A 74 -1.84 7.22 -2.52
CA CYS A 74 -1.58 8.10 -1.38
C CYS A 74 -2.64 9.21 -1.29
N SER A 75 -3.06 9.61 -0.08
CA SER A 75 -4.00 10.73 0.10
C SER A 75 -3.46 12.07 -0.41
N HIS A 76 -2.15 12.18 -0.54
CA HIS A 76 -1.45 13.34 -1.11
C HIS A 76 -1.16 13.21 -2.62
N ASP A 77 -1.60 12.12 -3.24
CA ASP A 77 -1.55 11.93 -4.68
C ASP A 77 -2.80 12.57 -5.32
N ALA A 78 -2.59 13.53 -6.19
CA ALA A 78 -3.66 14.39 -6.72
C ALA A 78 -4.59 13.70 -7.74
N ASP A 79 -4.16 12.61 -8.38
CA ASP A 79 -4.81 12.14 -9.60
C ASP A 79 -5.27 10.68 -9.60
N SER A 80 -4.92 9.88 -8.58
CA SER A 80 -5.26 8.44 -8.58
C SER A 80 -6.76 8.17 -8.63
N ASP A 81 -7.61 9.00 -8.02
CA ASP A 81 -9.07 8.82 -8.05
C ASP A 81 -9.66 8.92 -9.46
N ARG A 82 -8.99 9.63 -10.36
CA ARG A 82 -9.40 9.79 -11.77
C ARG A 82 -9.12 8.55 -12.62
N LEU A 83 -8.45 7.55 -12.08
CA LEU A 83 -8.18 6.28 -12.76
C LEU A 83 -9.31 5.28 -12.60
N ALA A 84 -10.21 5.49 -11.64
CA ALA A 84 -11.28 4.56 -11.35
C ALA A 84 -12.23 4.42 -12.55
N ASP A 85 -12.39 3.19 -13.00
CA ASP A 85 -13.30 2.79 -14.06
C ASP A 85 -13.79 1.34 -13.85
N ALA A 86 -14.31 0.70 -14.89
CA ALA A 86 -14.81 -0.68 -14.79
C ALA A 86 -13.68 -1.70 -14.55
N SER A 87 -12.46 -1.43 -14.99
CA SER A 87 -11.30 -2.31 -14.88
C SER A 87 -10.32 -1.89 -13.78
N THR A 88 -10.44 -0.67 -13.28
CA THR A 88 -9.50 -0.08 -12.32
C THR A 88 -10.23 0.40 -11.07
N ALA A 89 -9.84 -0.11 -9.92
CA ALA A 89 -10.35 0.36 -8.63
C ALA A 89 -9.24 1.04 -7.83
N VAL A 90 -9.60 2.12 -7.13
CA VAL A 90 -8.67 2.89 -6.31
C VAL A 90 -8.99 2.67 -4.84
N VAL A 91 -7.97 2.34 -4.07
CA VAL A 91 -7.98 2.24 -2.60
C VAL A 91 -7.05 3.32 -2.06
N ARG A 92 -7.62 4.30 -1.36
CA ARG A 92 -6.85 5.42 -0.81
C ARG A 92 -6.21 5.07 0.52
N LEU A 93 -4.96 5.45 0.69
CA LEU A 93 -4.19 5.27 1.91
C LEU A 93 -3.67 6.63 2.40
N PRO A 94 -3.53 6.85 3.71
CA PRO A 94 -2.84 8.04 4.22
C PRO A 94 -1.47 8.22 3.57
N CYS A 95 -0.71 7.13 3.50
CA CYS A 95 0.55 7.06 2.78
C CYS A 95 0.68 5.66 2.14
N VAL A 96 1.18 5.58 0.92
CA VAL A 96 1.42 4.28 0.26
C VAL A 96 2.42 3.40 1.04
N GLY A 97 3.34 4.01 1.77
CA GLY A 97 4.25 3.31 2.68
C GLY A 97 3.55 2.58 3.85
N MET A 98 2.28 2.88 4.10
CA MET A 98 1.45 2.13 5.05
C MET A 98 1.12 0.72 4.55
N LEU A 99 1.09 0.48 3.23
CA LEU A 99 0.64 -0.80 2.68
C LEU A 99 1.63 -1.91 3.03
N PRO A 100 1.23 -2.92 3.81
CA PRO A 100 2.07 -4.10 3.98
C PRO A 100 2.19 -4.87 2.67
N PRO A 101 3.39 -5.27 2.23
CA PRO A 101 3.58 -6.04 0.98
C PRO A 101 2.70 -7.29 0.83
N PRO A 102 2.29 -7.99 1.91
CA PRO A 102 1.32 -9.08 1.81
C PRO A 102 -0.04 -8.72 1.21
N PHE A 103 -0.42 -7.43 1.15
CA PHE A 103 -1.64 -7.03 0.43
C PHE A 103 -1.50 -7.17 -1.08
N ILE A 104 -0.31 -6.87 -1.62
CA ILE A 104 -0.01 -7.10 -3.04
C ILE A 104 -0.08 -8.59 -3.35
N ASP A 105 0.52 -9.41 -2.50
CA ASP A 105 0.41 -10.88 -2.57
C ASP A 105 -1.07 -11.34 -2.52
N LEU A 106 -1.88 -10.80 -1.62
CA LEU A 106 -3.31 -11.12 -1.53
C LEU A 106 -4.04 -10.83 -2.85
N VAL A 107 -3.86 -9.63 -3.39
CA VAL A 107 -4.55 -9.19 -4.60
C VAL A 107 -4.17 -10.08 -5.80
N VAL A 108 -2.89 -10.21 -6.07
CA VAL A 108 -2.37 -10.91 -7.24
C VAL A 108 -2.57 -12.42 -7.12
N MET A 109 -2.14 -13.03 -6.00
CA MET A 109 -2.14 -14.49 -5.84
C MET A 109 -3.52 -15.08 -5.50
N ARG A 110 -4.49 -14.27 -5.13
CA ARG A 110 -5.88 -14.68 -4.95
C ARG A 110 -6.76 -14.29 -6.14
N HIS A 111 -6.15 -13.79 -7.22
CA HIS A 111 -6.85 -13.39 -8.44
C HIS A 111 -7.96 -12.35 -8.20
N GLN A 112 -7.78 -11.50 -7.19
CA GLN A 112 -8.69 -10.40 -6.91
C GLN A 112 -8.58 -9.31 -7.98
N ALA A 113 -7.37 -9.10 -8.49
CA ALA A 113 -7.10 -8.33 -9.70
C ALA A 113 -5.88 -8.95 -10.42
N ASP A 114 -5.63 -8.52 -11.64
CA ASP A 114 -4.55 -9.03 -12.47
C ASP A 114 -3.25 -8.28 -12.20
N GLY A 115 -3.35 -7.02 -11.71
CA GLY A 115 -2.22 -6.20 -11.33
C GLY A 115 -2.49 -5.27 -10.16
N VAL A 116 -1.39 -4.73 -9.61
CA VAL A 116 -1.39 -3.74 -8.52
C VAL A 116 -0.50 -2.57 -8.91
N LEU A 117 -1.06 -1.35 -8.87
CA LEU A 117 -0.31 -0.12 -9.05
C LEU A 117 -0.22 0.61 -7.70
N LEU A 118 0.99 0.94 -7.27
CA LEU A 118 1.24 1.80 -6.11
C LEU A 118 1.48 3.23 -6.61
N SER A 119 0.64 4.15 -6.19
CA SER A 119 0.73 5.56 -6.57
C SER A 119 0.97 6.43 -5.35
N GLY A 120 2.07 7.14 -5.33
CA GLY A 120 2.48 8.01 -4.22
C GLY A 120 2.74 9.45 -4.63
N CYS A 121 3.23 10.23 -3.68
CA CYS A 121 3.68 11.60 -3.88
C CYS A 121 4.80 11.68 -4.91
N ALA A 122 5.16 12.89 -5.35
CA ALA A 122 6.32 13.09 -6.23
C ALA A 122 7.59 12.46 -5.62
N GLY A 123 8.36 11.76 -6.46
CA GLY A 123 9.57 11.08 -6.01
C GLY A 123 10.53 12.05 -5.31
N HIS A 124 11.07 11.64 -4.17
CA HIS A 124 11.92 12.41 -3.26
C HIS A 124 11.24 13.62 -2.59
N ASP A 125 9.92 13.77 -2.74
CA ASP A 125 9.11 14.82 -2.09
C ASP A 125 7.90 14.20 -1.38
N CYS A 126 8.14 13.12 -0.66
CA CYS A 126 7.10 12.43 0.10
C CYS A 126 6.63 13.30 1.26
N TYR A 127 5.34 13.63 1.31
CA TYR A 127 4.74 14.38 2.42
C TYR A 127 5.06 13.74 3.79
N GLU A 128 5.09 12.43 3.83
CA GLU A 128 5.41 11.62 5.02
C GLU A 128 6.89 11.22 5.09
N ARG A 129 7.77 11.96 4.44
CA ARG A 129 9.24 11.85 4.41
C ARG A 129 9.78 10.59 3.71
N LEU A 130 9.44 9.40 4.19
CA LEU A 130 10.10 8.13 3.80
C LEU A 130 9.13 7.12 3.18
N GLY A 131 7.88 7.50 2.94
CA GLY A 131 6.87 6.58 2.43
C GLY A 131 7.19 6.05 1.03
N ASP A 132 7.71 6.90 0.15
CA ASP A 132 8.18 6.56 -1.19
C ASP A 132 9.38 5.63 -1.12
N GLN A 133 10.45 6.06 -0.48
CA GLN A 133 11.70 5.32 -0.37
C GLN A 133 11.50 3.93 0.24
N TRP A 134 10.75 3.83 1.33
CA TRP A 134 10.52 2.54 1.99
C TRP A 134 9.60 1.63 1.18
N THR A 135 8.68 2.18 0.42
CA THR A 135 7.87 1.40 -0.52
C THR A 135 8.74 0.79 -1.60
N GLU A 136 9.58 1.58 -2.26
CA GLU A 136 10.53 1.09 -3.27
C GLU A 136 11.44 -0.01 -2.72
N GLN A 137 12.07 0.23 -1.58
CA GLN A 137 12.96 -0.74 -0.94
C GLN A 137 12.26 -2.07 -0.63
N ARG A 138 11.00 -2.04 -0.18
CA ARG A 138 10.21 -3.26 0.09
C ARG A 138 9.85 -4.02 -1.19
N ILE A 139 9.52 -3.29 -2.25
CA ILE A 139 9.25 -3.90 -3.55
C ILE A 139 10.53 -4.45 -4.17
N ALA A 140 11.67 -3.75 -4.02
CA ALA A 140 12.98 -4.19 -4.50
C ALA A 140 13.61 -5.33 -3.67
N ASN A 141 13.00 -5.73 -2.55
CA ASN A 141 13.54 -6.68 -1.57
C ASN A 141 14.78 -6.19 -0.80
N GLU A 142 14.94 -4.90 -0.66
CA GLU A 142 16.04 -4.26 0.06
C GLU A 142 15.67 -3.92 1.51
N ARG A 143 14.39 -4.10 1.87
CA ARG A 143 13.87 -3.78 3.21
C ARG A 143 12.74 -4.70 3.62
N ASP A 144 12.82 -5.22 4.84
CA ASP A 144 11.73 -5.98 5.46
C ASP A 144 10.57 -5.07 5.98
N PRO A 145 9.34 -5.57 5.97
CA PRO A 145 8.86 -6.76 5.27
C PRO A 145 8.86 -6.53 3.75
N ASN A 146 9.41 -7.46 3.01
CA ASN A 146 9.56 -7.33 1.57
C ASN A 146 8.42 -8.01 0.79
N LEU A 147 8.33 -7.70 -0.51
CA LEU A 147 7.42 -8.38 -1.42
C LEU A 147 7.91 -9.80 -1.67
N ARG A 148 7.02 -10.78 -1.45
CA ARG A 148 7.35 -12.20 -1.61
C ARG A 148 7.76 -12.53 -3.04
N ALA A 149 8.77 -13.40 -3.20
CA ALA A 149 9.30 -13.81 -4.50
C ALA A 149 8.27 -14.49 -5.43
N ARG A 150 7.20 -15.07 -4.86
CA ARG A 150 6.12 -15.69 -5.64
C ARG A 150 5.22 -14.72 -6.39
N VAL A 151 5.25 -13.42 -6.03
CA VAL A 151 4.46 -12.39 -6.72
C VAL A 151 5.21 -12.00 -8.00
N PRO A 152 4.60 -12.19 -9.20
CA PRO A 152 5.20 -11.79 -10.45
C PRO A 152 5.45 -10.29 -10.49
N ARG A 153 6.65 -9.88 -10.84
CA ARG A 153 7.07 -8.47 -10.80
C ARG A 153 6.42 -7.62 -11.87
N ASP A 154 6.10 -8.23 -12.99
CA ASP A 154 5.35 -7.64 -14.12
C ASP A 154 3.88 -7.31 -13.77
N ARG A 155 3.40 -7.79 -12.61
CA ARG A 155 2.07 -7.48 -12.09
C ARG A 155 2.06 -6.44 -10.98
N VAL A 156 3.20 -5.79 -10.75
CA VAL A 156 3.34 -4.77 -9.70
C VAL A 156 4.09 -3.58 -10.27
N ALA A 157 3.43 -2.44 -10.35
CA ALA A 157 4.05 -1.19 -10.74
C ALA A 157 4.05 -0.19 -9.59
N VAL A 158 5.02 0.70 -9.59
CA VAL A 158 5.13 1.82 -8.66
C VAL A 158 5.28 3.09 -9.47
N THR A 159 4.55 4.11 -9.12
CA THR A 159 4.67 5.43 -9.78
C THR A 159 4.64 6.54 -8.73
N TRP A 160 5.50 7.52 -8.95
CA TRP A 160 5.58 8.72 -8.11
C TRP A 160 4.98 9.88 -8.87
N ASN A 161 3.83 10.34 -8.41
CA ASN A 161 3.02 11.29 -9.14
C ASN A 161 3.53 12.72 -8.92
N ASN A 162 3.85 13.37 -10.01
CA ASN A 162 4.25 14.78 -9.99
C ASN A 162 3.09 15.63 -10.49
N PRO A 163 2.54 16.57 -9.69
CA PRO A 163 1.45 17.44 -10.10
C PRO A 163 1.78 18.32 -11.34
N ILE A 164 3.05 18.46 -11.67
CA ILE A 164 3.51 19.17 -12.87
C ILE A 164 3.36 18.32 -14.15
N ARG A 165 3.20 17.00 -14.02
CA ARG A 165 2.99 16.06 -15.14
C ARG A 165 1.69 15.27 -14.95
N PRO A 166 0.53 15.93 -15.02
CA PRO A 166 -0.74 15.24 -14.95
C PRO A 166 -0.85 14.34 -16.18
N GLY A 167 -0.98 13.07 -16.00
CA GLY A 167 -1.00 12.08 -17.09
C GLY A 167 0.03 10.96 -16.94
N ALA A 168 1.16 11.20 -16.28
CA ALA A 168 2.17 10.17 -16.06
C ALA A 168 1.59 8.91 -15.38
N LEU A 169 0.67 9.10 -14.46
CA LEU A 169 -0.02 8.01 -13.78
C LEU A 169 -0.89 7.18 -14.74
N ARG A 170 -1.61 7.84 -15.63
CA ARG A 170 -2.44 7.17 -16.65
C ARG A 170 -1.58 6.47 -17.71
N GLU A 171 -0.46 7.08 -18.08
CA GLU A 171 0.52 6.48 -18.98
C GLU A 171 1.11 5.20 -18.36
N THR A 172 1.48 5.24 -17.09
CA THR A 172 1.97 4.05 -16.35
C THR A 172 0.90 2.95 -16.33
N LEU A 173 -0.34 3.31 -16.03
CA LEU A 173 -1.45 2.33 -16.03
C LEU A 173 -1.68 1.72 -17.42
N ALA A 174 -1.54 2.51 -18.49
CA ALA A 174 -1.73 2.03 -19.86
C ALA A 174 -0.58 1.14 -20.36
N GLN A 175 0.59 1.20 -19.73
CA GLN A 175 1.75 0.34 -20.03
C GLN A 175 1.77 -0.92 -19.17
N PHE A 176 0.95 -0.94 -18.16
CA PHE A 176 0.83 -2.02 -17.18
C PHE A 176 -0.20 -3.06 -17.58
#